data_e8166d0f3c93adb892f30f545dde904f
#
_entry.id   e8166d0f3c93adb892f30f545dde904f
#
_cell.length_a   1.000
_cell.length_b   1.000
_cell.length_c   1.000
_cell.angle_alpha   90.00
_cell.angle_beta   90.00
_cell.angle_gamma   90.00
#
_symmetry.space_group_name_H-M   'P 1'
#
loop_
_entity.id
_entity.type
_entity.pdbx_description
1 polymer ?
#
loop_
_entity_poly.entity_id
_entity_poly.type
_entity_poly.pdbx_seq_one_letter_code
_entity_poly.pdbx_strand_id
1 'polypeptide(L)'
;VTDYMEDRPIGSKLLQIYDRQFTLINATVLTYNIVGHQKDPDYLLYLVEELADSKFPHEIPNSFEFAQIQVEKLALIIAKVKEGMKTMKNIGYMEIMDSGASGAVNFVLGLSGKDVGVAYKERIDHGIYAVSVRGSRSCSVHLGKIVNVLATELGGSGGGHDKACGAVIPKPKIQTFLKEFNKKLN
;
A
#
# COMPACT_ATOMS: atom_id res chain seq x y z
N VAL A 1 -0.81 -0.67 15.16
CA VAL A 1 0.02 -1.89 15.24
C VAL A 1 0.46 -2.32 13.85
N THR A 2 -0.40 -2.22 12.83
CA THR A 2 -0.08 -2.62 11.46
C THR A 2 0.88 -1.67 10.74
N ASP A 3 1.00 -0.41 11.20
CA ASP A 3 1.82 0.64 10.57
C ASP A 3 2.97 1.08 11.47
N TYR A 4 3.84 0.16 11.85
CA TYR A 4 5.00 0.45 12.71
C TYR A 4 4.63 1.04 14.08
N MET A 5 3.42 0.77 14.56
CA MET A 5 2.93 1.27 15.85
C MET A 5 3.40 0.43 17.04
N GLU A 6 4.10 -0.69 16.78
CA GLU A 6 4.61 -1.58 17.83
C GLU A 6 5.58 -0.85 18.79
N ASP A 7 6.38 0.07 18.24
CA ASP A 7 7.34 0.87 19.01
C ASP A 7 6.72 2.14 19.60
N ARG A 8 5.42 2.38 19.40
CA ARG A 8 4.72 3.51 19.98
C ARG A 8 4.15 3.16 21.37
N PRO A 9 4.05 4.13 22.31
CA PRO A 9 3.58 3.84 23.66
C PRO A 9 2.23 3.13 23.74
N ILE A 10 1.27 3.50 22.89
CA ILE A 10 -0.06 2.86 22.83
C ILE A 10 0.03 1.45 22.25
N GLY A 11 0.74 1.26 21.15
CA GLY A 11 0.93 -0.05 20.52
C GLY A 11 1.65 -1.02 21.46
N SER A 12 2.71 -0.57 22.13
CA SER A 12 3.42 -1.34 23.14
C SER A 12 2.52 -1.76 24.30
N LYS A 13 1.67 -0.86 24.82
CA LYS A 13 0.70 -1.20 25.88
C LYS A 13 -0.33 -2.24 25.43
N LEU A 14 -0.86 -2.11 24.20
CA LEU A 14 -1.80 -3.09 23.68
C LEU A 14 -1.18 -4.49 23.59
N LEU A 15 0.07 -4.59 23.13
CA LEU A 15 0.78 -5.87 23.02
C LEU A 15 1.20 -6.45 24.38
N GLN A 16 1.21 -5.65 25.46
CA GLN A 16 1.38 -6.15 26.84
C GLN A 16 0.09 -6.72 27.42
N ILE A 17 -1.07 -6.22 26.98
CA ILE A 17 -2.39 -6.63 27.51
C ILE A 17 -2.96 -7.78 26.69
N TYR A 18 -2.80 -7.73 25.37
CA TYR A 18 -3.39 -8.68 24.43
C TYR A 18 -2.32 -9.46 23.69
N ASP A 19 -2.60 -10.74 23.42
CA ASP A 19 -1.77 -11.57 22.56
C ASP A 19 -1.59 -10.90 21.17
N ARG A 20 -0.39 -11.07 20.60
CA ARG A 20 -0.04 -10.46 19.30
C ARG A 20 -0.97 -10.93 18.18
N GLN A 21 -1.32 -12.23 18.16
CA GLN A 21 -2.21 -12.76 17.12
C GLN A 21 -3.61 -12.15 17.22
N PHE A 22 -4.15 -12.07 18.46
CA PHE A 22 -5.42 -11.40 18.71
C PHE A 22 -5.42 -9.95 18.22
N THR A 23 -4.38 -9.21 18.54
CA THR A 23 -4.24 -7.80 18.14
C THR A 23 -4.15 -7.65 16.61
N LEU A 24 -3.37 -8.51 15.94
CA LEU A 24 -3.22 -8.46 14.48
C LEU A 24 -4.51 -8.83 13.75
N ILE A 25 -5.25 -9.84 14.22
CA ILE A 25 -6.54 -10.22 13.62
C ILE A 25 -7.53 -9.06 13.72
N ASN A 26 -7.68 -8.47 14.90
CA ASN A 26 -8.60 -7.34 15.08
C ASN A 26 -8.20 -6.11 14.23
N ALA A 27 -6.91 -5.78 14.19
CA ALA A 27 -6.42 -4.70 13.33
C ALA A 27 -6.67 -4.98 11.84
N THR A 28 -6.57 -6.24 11.40
CA THR A 28 -6.84 -6.65 10.02
C THR A 28 -8.33 -6.55 9.70
N VAL A 29 -9.19 -7.09 10.56
CA VAL A 29 -10.65 -7.00 10.41
C VAL A 29 -11.09 -5.54 10.28
N LEU A 30 -10.64 -4.67 11.19
CA LEU A 30 -10.97 -3.24 11.15
C LEU A 30 -10.47 -2.58 9.87
N THR A 31 -9.20 -2.83 9.51
CA THR A 31 -8.60 -2.24 8.30
C THR A 31 -9.40 -2.62 7.05
N TYR A 32 -9.80 -3.88 6.91
CA TYR A 32 -10.54 -4.32 5.75
C TYR A 32 -11.98 -3.83 5.71
N ASN A 33 -12.61 -3.65 6.86
CA ASN A 33 -13.91 -2.97 6.92
C ASN A 33 -13.80 -1.51 6.45
N ILE A 34 -12.80 -0.76 6.92
CA ILE A 34 -12.55 0.62 6.47
C ILE A 34 -12.26 0.66 4.96
N VAL A 35 -11.37 -0.20 4.48
CA VAL A 35 -11.01 -0.26 3.04
C VAL A 35 -12.19 -0.64 2.17
N GLY A 36 -13.04 -1.57 2.63
CA GLY A 36 -14.24 -2.00 1.92
C GLY A 36 -15.30 -0.93 1.78
N HIS A 37 -15.39 -0.02 2.75
CA HIS A 37 -16.45 0.98 2.86
C HIS A 37 -15.93 2.43 2.78
N GLN A 38 -14.80 2.67 2.11
CA GLN A 38 -14.21 4.02 1.98
C GLN A 38 -15.16 5.08 1.39
N LYS A 39 -16.18 4.65 0.65
CA LYS A 39 -17.19 5.53 0.02
C LYS A 39 -18.53 5.50 0.74
N ASP A 40 -18.61 4.88 1.89
CA ASP A 40 -19.79 4.72 2.71
C ASP A 40 -19.56 5.40 4.09
N PRO A 41 -19.79 6.71 4.20
CA PRO A 41 -19.55 7.46 5.42
C PRO A 41 -20.46 7.01 6.57
N ASP A 42 -21.67 6.52 6.28
CA ASP A 42 -22.61 6.08 7.30
C ASP A 42 -22.11 4.80 7.96
N TYR A 43 -21.60 3.85 7.17
CA TYR A 43 -20.97 2.66 7.72
C TYR A 43 -19.68 2.98 8.50
N LEU A 44 -18.88 3.92 8.04
CA LEU A 44 -17.67 4.32 8.77
C LEU A 44 -18.00 4.99 10.11
N LEU A 45 -19.05 5.79 10.17
CA LEU A 45 -19.55 6.37 11.42
C LEU A 45 -20.05 5.27 12.36
N TYR A 46 -20.85 4.33 11.87
CA TYR A 46 -21.31 3.17 12.62
C TYR A 46 -20.11 2.38 13.22
N LEU A 47 -19.04 2.15 12.46
CA LEU A 47 -17.83 1.51 12.99
C LEU A 47 -17.21 2.29 14.16
N VAL A 48 -17.19 3.62 14.08
CA VAL A 48 -16.64 4.46 15.16
C VAL A 48 -17.51 4.35 16.42
N GLU A 49 -18.86 4.37 16.27
CA GLU A 49 -19.80 4.24 17.38
C GLU A 49 -19.66 2.88 18.07
N GLU A 50 -19.64 1.78 17.30
CA GLU A 50 -19.46 0.44 17.85
C GLU A 50 -18.12 0.25 18.59
N LEU A 51 -17.04 0.85 18.07
CA LEU A 51 -15.73 0.83 18.73
C LEU A 51 -15.69 1.70 20.00
N ALA A 52 -16.45 2.82 20.02
CA ALA A 52 -16.56 3.68 21.20
C ALA A 52 -17.26 2.97 22.38
N ASP A 53 -18.13 2.01 22.08
CA ASP A 53 -18.79 1.15 23.07
C ASP A 53 -17.87 0.00 23.60
N SER A 54 -16.58 0.13 23.37
CA SER A 54 -15.55 -0.83 23.80
C SER A 54 -15.65 -2.22 23.19
N LYS A 55 -16.28 -2.33 22.02
CA LYS A 55 -16.31 -3.57 21.25
C LYS A 55 -15.01 -3.77 20.47
N PHE A 56 -14.60 -5.02 20.34
CA PHE A 56 -13.51 -5.36 19.42
C PHE A 56 -14.03 -5.43 17.99
N PRO A 57 -13.18 -5.12 16.99
CA PRO A 57 -13.56 -5.21 15.57
C PRO A 57 -14.23 -6.54 15.16
N HIS A 58 -13.81 -7.66 15.75
CA HIS A 58 -14.40 -8.97 15.46
C HIS A 58 -15.80 -9.18 16.07
N GLU A 59 -16.22 -8.36 17.02
CA GLU A 59 -17.55 -8.43 17.66
C GLU A 59 -18.60 -7.57 16.91
N ILE A 60 -18.14 -6.70 16.02
CA ILE A 60 -19.03 -5.85 15.21
C ILE A 60 -19.75 -6.73 14.18
N PRO A 61 -21.09 -6.66 14.09
CA PRO A 61 -21.87 -7.47 13.16
C PRO A 61 -21.35 -7.39 11.71
N ASN A 62 -21.24 -8.53 11.06
CA ASN A 62 -20.76 -8.71 9.68
C ASN A 62 -19.31 -8.27 9.41
N SER A 63 -18.55 -7.92 10.44
CA SER A 63 -17.18 -7.42 10.25
C SER A 63 -16.25 -8.46 9.64
N PHE A 64 -16.42 -9.75 9.97
CA PHE A 64 -15.65 -10.84 9.38
C PHE A 64 -16.03 -11.08 7.92
N GLU A 65 -17.32 -11.06 7.57
CA GLU A 65 -17.80 -11.22 6.21
C GLU A 65 -17.27 -10.12 5.29
N PHE A 66 -17.30 -8.87 5.75
CA PHE A 66 -16.73 -7.75 5.01
C PHE A 66 -15.21 -7.87 4.87
N ALA A 67 -14.52 -8.31 5.93
CA ALA A 67 -13.09 -8.57 5.85
C ALA A 67 -12.76 -9.71 4.87
N GLN A 68 -13.55 -10.78 4.86
CA GLN A 68 -13.39 -11.90 3.93
C GLN A 68 -13.49 -11.45 2.47
N ILE A 69 -14.48 -10.61 2.13
CA ILE A 69 -14.60 -10.04 0.78
C ILE A 69 -13.32 -9.29 0.36
N GLN A 70 -12.68 -8.57 1.28
CA GLN A 70 -11.42 -7.88 0.98
C GLN A 70 -10.25 -8.86 0.84
N VAL A 71 -10.19 -9.93 1.64
CA VAL A 71 -9.19 -11.00 1.50
C VAL A 71 -9.29 -11.67 0.13
N GLU A 72 -10.50 -11.97 -0.34
CA GLU A 72 -10.72 -12.55 -1.67
C GLU A 72 -10.24 -11.62 -2.79
N LYS A 73 -10.55 -10.33 -2.72
CA LYS A 73 -10.02 -9.32 -3.65
C LYS A 73 -8.49 -9.27 -3.64
N LEU A 74 -7.87 -9.36 -2.45
CA LEU A 74 -6.42 -9.38 -2.32
C LEU A 74 -5.80 -10.65 -2.92
N ALA A 75 -6.44 -11.81 -2.77
CA ALA A 75 -5.98 -13.05 -3.39
C ALA A 75 -5.88 -12.91 -4.92
N LEU A 76 -6.87 -12.27 -5.55
CA LEU A 76 -6.83 -11.97 -6.98
C LEU A 76 -5.70 -11.02 -7.37
N ILE A 77 -5.46 -9.98 -6.56
CA ILE A 77 -4.33 -9.06 -6.77
C ILE A 77 -3.00 -9.80 -6.67
N ILE A 78 -2.83 -10.65 -5.65
CA ILE A 78 -1.62 -11.45 -5.46
C ILE A 78 -1.37 -12.38 -6.66
N ALA A 79 -2.40 -13.05 -7.16
CA ALA A 79 -2.28 -13.90 -8.34
C ALA A 79 -1.78 -13.10 -9.56
N LYS A 80 -2.39 -11.95 -9.85
CA LYS A 80 -1.96 -11.05 -10.94
C LYS A 80 -0.52 -10.54 -10.74
N VAL A 81 -0.12 -10.22 -9.51
CA VAL A 81 1.25 -9.78 -9.22
C VAL A 81 2.24 -10.90 -9.50
N LYS A 82 1.95 -12.14 -9.09
CA LYS A 82 2.81 -13.30 -9.37
C LYS A 82 3.02 -13.54 -10.86
N GLU A 83 1.99 -13.32 -11.68
CA GLU A 83 2.04 -13.55 -13.13
C GLU A 83 2.74 -12.42 -13.89
N GLY A 84 2.51 -11.17 -13.50
CA GLY A 84 2.87 -9.99 -14.29
C GLY A 84 4.05 -9.17 -13.76
N MET A 85 4.51 -9.45 -12.53
CA MET A 85 5.60 -8.70 -11.92
C MET A 85 6.93 -8.92 -12.64
N LYS A 86 7.67 -7.83 -12.81
CA LYS A 86 9.03 -7.81 -13.35
C LYS A 86 10.00 -7.26 -12.32
N THR A 87 11.28 -7.56 -12.48
CA THR A 87 12.33 -7.07 -11.59
C THR A 87 13.45 -6.38 -12.36
N MET A 88 14.06 -5.40 -11.72
CA MET A 88 15.38 -4.84 -12.05
C MET A 88 16.33 -5.10 -10.87
N LYS A 89 17.54 -4.55 -10.92
CA LYS A 89 18.54 -4.75 -9.86
C LYS A 89 17.98 -4.43 -8.46
N ASN A 90 17.34 -3.28 -8.30
CA ASN A 90 16.93 -2.75 -6.99
C ASN A 90 15.41 -2.71 -6.79
N ILE A 91 14.61 -2.88 -7.84
CA ILE A 91 13.15 -2.77 -7.77
C ILE A 91 12.42 -3.99 -8.32
N GLY A 92 11.30 -4.35 -7.68
CA GLY A 92 10.22 -5.07 -8.31
C GLY A 92 9.19 -4.07 -8.88
N TYR A 93 8.64 -4.33 -10.06
CA TYR A 93 7.66 -3.41 -10.65
C TYR A 93 6.60 -4.11 -11.47
N MET A 94 5.42 -3.49 -11.57
CA MET A 94 4.29 -4.01 -12.32
C MET A 94 3.35 -2.90 -12.78
N GLU A 95 2.82 -3.05 -13.99
CA GLU A 95 1.65 -2.30 -14.45
C GLU A 95 0.37 -2.99 -13.96
N ILE A 96 -0.54 -2.22 -13.38
CA ILE A 96 -1.81 -2.71 -12.84
C ILE A 96 -2.94 -2.15 -13.68
N MET A 97 -3.80 -3.02 -14.21
CA MET A 97 -4.93 -2.62 -15.05
C MET A 97 -6.20 -2.35 -14.23
N ASP A 98 -6.57 -3.26 -13.35
CA ASP A 98 -7.91 -3.30 -12.73
C ASP A 98 -7.98 -2.70 -11.32
N SER A 99 -6.92 -2.80 -10.53
CA SER A 99 -6.86 -2.29 -9.16
C SER A 99 -6.07 -0.98 -9.05
N GLY A 100 -6.21 -0.27 -7.94
CA GLY A 100 -5.34 0.87 -7.66
C GLY A 100 -3.89 0.44 -7.46
N ALA A 101 -2.93 1.18 -8.01
CA ALA A 101 -1.51 0.90 -7.86
C ALA A 101 -1.06 0.84 -6.38
N SER A 102 -1.69 1.64 -5.52
CA SER A 102 -1.44 1.64 -4.07
C SER A 102 -1.84 0.34 -3.37
N GLY A 103 -2.84 -0.38 -3.88
CA GLY A 103 -3.25 -1.67 -3.33
C GLY A 103 -2.29 -2.82 -3.68
N ALA A 104 -1.69 -2.78 -4.87
CA ALA A 104 -0.83 -3.83 -5.36
C ALA A 104 0.65 -3.68 -4.95
N VAL A 105 1.11 -2.45 -4.72
CA VAL A 105 2.55 -2.16 -4.53
C VAL A 105 3.19 -2.90 -3.36
N ASN A 106 2.44 -3.15 -2.28
CA ASN A 106 2.94 -3.91 -1.13
C ASN A 106 3.21 -5.38 -1.50
N PHE A 107 2.38 -5.96 -2.38
CA PHE A 107 2.58 -7.33 -2.88
C PHE A 107 3.74 -7.38 -3.89
N VAL A 108 3.88 -6.36 -4.73
CA VAL A 108 5.06 -6.23 -5.62
C VAL A 108 6.34 -6.18 -4.79
N LEU A 109 6.38 -5.37 -3.74
CA LEU A 109 7.51 -5.31 -2.81
C LEU A 109 7.79 -6.68 -2.18
N GLY A 110 6.77 -7.28 -1.53
CA GLY A 110 6.93 -8.51 -0.77
C GLY A 110 7.32 -9.73 -1.62
N LEU A 111 6.79 -9.84 -2.84
CA LEU A 111 7.00 -10.98 -3.72
C LEU A 111 8.25 -10.85 -4.60
N SER A 112 8.74 -9.63 -4.83
CA SER A 112 9.90 -9.40 -5.71
C SER A 112 11.24 -9.77 -5.08
N GLY A 113 11.31 -9.87 -3.75
CA GLY A 113 12.57 -10.02 -3.01
C GLY A 113 13.51 -8.81 -3.15
N LYS A 114 12.95 -7.63 -3.50
CA LYS A 114 13.69 -6.38 -3.63
C LYS A 114 13.37 -5.43 -2.48
N ASP A 115 14.24 -4.46 -2.24
CA ASP A 115 14.02 -3.45 -1.20
C ASP A 115 12.97 -2.41 -1.58
N VAL A 116 12.62 -2.32 -2.86
CA VAL A 116 11.63 -1.35 -3.35
C VAL A 116 10.65 -2.01 -4.33
N GLY A 117 9.35 -1.78 -4.09
CA GLY A 117 8.26 -2.15 -4.98
C GLY A 117 7.69 -0.92 -5.68
N VAL A 118 7.37 -1.06 -6.97
CA VAL A 118 6.73 -0.03 -7.79
C VAL A 118 5.53 -0.64 -8.50
N ALA A 119 4.35 -0.06 -8.28
CA ALA A 119 3.16 -0.38 -9.05
C ALA A 119 2.66 0.88 -9.76
N TYR A 120 2.24 0.76 -11.00
CA TYR A 120 1.75 1.89 -11.77
C TYR A 120 0.53 1.53 -12.58
N LYS A 121 -0.38 2.49 -12.74
CA LYS A 121 -1.63 2.35 -13.48
C LYS A 121 -1.80 3.49 -14.45
N GLU A 122 -2.12 3.17 -15.70
CA GLU A 122 -2.46 4.17 -16.69
C GLU A 122 -3.76 4.89 -16.34
N ARG A 123 -3.76 6.20 -16.49
CA ARG A 123 -4.94 7.06 -16.53
C ARG A 123 -5.14 7.52 -17.96
N ILE A 124 -5.91 6.74 -18.71
CA ILE A 124 -6.07 6.87 -20.17
C ILE A 124 -6.50 8.28 -20.55
N ASP A 125 -7.50 8.83 -19.87
CA ASP A 125 -8.07 10.16 -20.17
C ASP A 125 -7.08 11.32 -19.99
N HIS A 126 -5.96 11.07 -19.30
CA HIS A 126 -4.96 12.09 -19.00
C HIS A 126 -3.60 11.83 -19.64
N GLY A 127 -3.39 10.70 -20.32
CA GLY A 127 -2.11 10.34 -20.93
C GLY A 127 -0.95 10.21 -19.94
N ILE A 128 -1.25 9.78 -18.71
CA ILE A 128 -0.30 9.68 -17.60
C ILE A 128 -0.38 8.32 -16.93
N TYR A 129 0.65 7.99 -16.16
CA TYR A 129 0.65 6.92 -15.17
C TYR A 129 0.60 7.46 -13.75
N ALA A 130 -0.31 6.93 -12.95
CA ALA A 130 -0.26 7.06 -11.50
C ALA A 130 0.67 5.96 -10.95
N VAL A 131 1.72 6.36 -10.25
CA VAL A 131 2.77 5.48 -9.73
C VAL A 131 2.70 5.46 -8.22
N SER A 132 2.78 4.27 -7.63
CA SER A 132 2.92 4.05 -6.19
C SER A 132 4.24 3.32 -5.92
N VAL A 133 4.96 3.77 -4.92
CA VAL A 133 6.26 3.23 -4.51
C VAL A 133 6.23 2.88 -3.04
N ARG A 134 6.80 1.73 -2.69
CA ARG A 134 7.00 1.30 -1.30
C ARG A 134 8.41 0.77 -1.12
N GLY A 135 9.02 1.16 0.01
CA GLY A 135 10.30 0.62 0.45
C GLY A 135 10.14 -0.35 1.61
N SER A 136 10.99 -1.36 1.65
CA SER A 136 11.15 -2.24 2.81
C SER A 136 11.71 -1.47 4.01
N ARG A 137 11.70 -2.08 5.18
CA ARG A 137 12.35 -1.50 6.38
C ARG A 137 13.87 -1.33 6.18
N SER A 138 14.50 -2.24 5.43
CA SER A 138 15.93 -2.22 5.11
C SER A 138 16.32 -1.16 4.08
N CYS A 139 15.38 -0.62 3.29
CA CYS A 139 15.66 0.44 2.34
C CYS A 139 16.19 1.69 3.07
N SER A 140 17.44 2.06 2.85
CA SER A 140 18.12 3.16 3.57
C SER A 140 17.89 4.54 2.97
N VAL A 141 17.36 4.62 1.74
CA VAL A 141 17.19 5.87 1.02
C VAL A 141 15.80 6.50 1.25
N HIS A 142 15.72 7.81 1.16
CA HIS A 142 14.45 8.54 1.24
C HIS A 142 13.76 8.56 -0.13
N LEU A 143 12.87 7.57 -0.38
CA LEU A 143 12.22 7.38 -1.68
C LEU A 143 11.44 8.60 -2.16
N GLY A 144 10.74 9.30 -1.25
CA GLY A 144 9.95 10.48 -1.61
C GLY A 144 10.78 11.60 -2.23
N LYS A 145 12.02 11.82 -1.77
CA LYS A 145 12.93 12.82 -2.34
C LYS A 145 13.37 12.42 -3.75
N ILE A 146 13.76 11.15 -3.94
CA ILE A 146 14.19 10.64 -5.24
C ILE A 146 13.04 10.71 -6.26
N VAL A 147 11.84 10.29 -5.85
CA VAL A 147 10.64 10.31 -6.69
C VAL A 147 10.24 11.74 -7.06
N ASN A 148 10.32 12.68 -6.11
CA ASN A 148 10.01 14.09 -6.37
C ASN A 148 10.90 14.68 -7.48
N VAL A 149 12.22 14.56 -7.30
CA VAL A 149 13.20 15.09 -8.27
C VAL A 149 12.98 14.45 -9.65
N LEU A 150 12.95 13.11 -9.69
CA LEU A 150 12.86 12.39 -10.96
C LEU A 150 11.52 12.61 -11.68
N ALA A 151 10.41 12.66 -10.97
CA ALA A 151 9.11 12.93 -11.57
C ALA A 151 9.07 14.33 -12.19
N THR A 152 9.61 15.34 -11.50
CA THR A 152 9.69 16.72 -11.99
C THR A 152 10.57 16.82 -13.24
N GLU A 153 11.75 16.20 -13.23
CA GLU A 153 12.66 16.15 -14.40
C GLU A 153 12.00 15.53 -15.64
N LEU A 154 11.05 14.61 -15.44
CA LEU A 154 10.33 13.95 -16.54
C LEU A 154 9.03 14.65 -16.95
N GLY A 155 8.74 15.83 -16.39
CA GLY A 155 7.54 16.61 -16.68
C GLY A 155 6.29 16.14 -15.96
N GLY A 156 6.46 15.37 -14.90
CA GLY A 156 5.40 14.93 -14.00
C GLY A 156 5.48 15.61 -12.64
N SER A 157 4.91 14.96 -11.63
CA SER A 157 4.97 15.39 -10.23
C SER A 157 5.01 14.17 -9.31
N GLY A 158 5.60 14.32 -8.14
CA GLY A 158 5.66 13.21 -7.18
C GLY A 158 6.27 13.62 -5.85
N GLY A 159 6.35 12.66 -4.94
CA GLY A 159 6.91 12.85 -3.60
C GLY A 159 6.24 11.96 -2.58
N GLY A 160 6.48 12.26 -1.31
CA GLY A 160 5.94 11.52 -0.17
C GLY A 160 6.98 11.26 0.91
N HIS A 161 6.73 10.23 1.69
CA HIS A 161 7.60 9.84 2.81
C HIS A 161 8.80 9.00 2.35
N ASP A 162 9.67 8.69 3.29
CA ASP A 162 10.89 7.90 3.06
C ASP A 162 10.61 6.49 2.52
N LYS A 163 9.55 5.83 2.99
CA LYS A 163 9.17 4.45 2.61
C LYS A 163 7.89 4.34 1.79
N ALA A 164 7.12 5.42 1.64
CA ALA A 164 5.84 5.44 0.95
C ALA A 164 5.68 6.72 0.16
N CYS A 165 5.70 6.62 -1.16
CA CYS A 165 5.59 7.78 -2.03
C CYS A 165 4.86 7.43 -3.33
N GLY A 166 4.57 8.43 -4.13
CA GLY A 166 3.89 8.27 -5.40
C GLY A 166 4.26 9.35 -6.40
N ALA A 167 3.90 9.13 -7.64
CA ALA A 167 4.13 10.08 -8.71
C ALA A 167 3.03 10.02 -9.76
N VAL A 168 2.94 11.08 -10.53
CA VAL A 168 2.22 11.15 -11.80
C VAL A 168 3.27 11.35 -12.89
N ILE A 169 3.38 10.42 -13.83
CA ILE A 169 4.41 10.41 -14.87
C ILE A 169 3.74 10.42 -16.24
N PRO A 170 4.15 11.30 -17.18
CA PRO A 170 3.67 11.26 -18.56
C PRO A 170 3.86 9.86 -19.19
N LYS A 171 2.84 9.36 -19.89
CA LYS A 171 2.83 7.99 -20.45
C LYS A 171 4.11 7.63 -21.21
N PRO A 172 4.65 8.45 -22.13
CA PRO A 172 5.86 8.10 -22.86
C PRO A 172 7.13 8.05 -21.99
N LYS A 173 7.07 8.54 -20.74
CA LYS A 173 8.22 8.65 -19.83
C LYS A 173 8.29 7.55 -18.75
N ILE A 174 7.29 6.66 -18.66
CA ILE A 174 7.22 5.66 -17.58
C ILE A 174 8.43 4.72 -17.59
N GLN A 175 8.86 4.24 -18.75
CA GLN A 175 10.02 3.34 -18.84
C GLN A 175 11.33 4.05 -18.47
N THR A 176 11.46 5.32 -18.81
CA THR A 176 12.60 6.15 -18.37
C THR A 176 12.58 6.34 -16.85
N PHE A 177 11.41 6.65 -16.29
CA PHE A 177 11.23 6.75 -14.85
C PHE A 177 11.70 5.49 -14.13
N LEU A 178 11.22 4.31 -14.52
CA LEU A 178 11.59 3.04 -13.90
C LEU A 178 13.10 2.78 -13.95
N LYS A 179 13.74 3.01 -15.10
CA LYS A 179 15.18 2.81 -15.29
C LYS A 179 16.01 3.76 -14.43
N GLU A 180 15.71 5.05 -14.49
CA GLU A 180 16.47 6.06 -13.73
C GLU A 180 16.21 5.94 -12.22
N PHE A 181 14.97 5.62 -11.81
CA PHE A 181 14.64 5.33 -10.41
C PHE A 181 15.46 4.15 -9.89
N ASN A 182 15.50 3.04 -10.64
CA ASN A 182 16.31 1.86 -10.27
C ASN A 182 17.80 2.19 -10.12
N LYS A 183 18.36 3.08 -10.94
CA LYS A 183 19.77 3.53 -10.84
C LYS A 183 20.02 4.37 -9.59
N LYS A 184 19.09 5.27 -9.22
CA LYS A 184 19.23 6.17 -8.07
C LYS A 184 19.11 5.45 -6.71
N LEU A 185 18.79 4.15 -6.70
CA LEU A 185 18.71 3.31 -5.50
C LEU A 185 20.02 2.54 -5.19
N ASN A 186 21.10 2.81 -5.91
CA ASN A 186 22.42 2.25 -5.66
C ASN A 186 23.15 2.98 -4.54
#